data_5bd5cf94de79546f25c653aee4d4ec3e
#
_entry.id   5bd5cf94de79546f25c653aee4d4ec3e
#
_cell.length_a   1.000
_cell.length_b   1.000
_cell.length_c   1.000
_cell.angle_alpha   90.00
_cell.angle_beta   90.00
_cell.angle_gamma   90.00
#
_symmetry.space_group_name_H-M   'P 1'
#
loop_
_entity.id
_entity.type
_entity.pdbx_description
1 polymer ?
#
loop_
_entity_poly.entity_id
_entity_poly.type
_entity_poly.pdbx_seq_one_letter_code
_entity_poly.pdbx_strand_id
1 'polypeptide(L)'
;KNCYKCIRHCPVKSIRFSGNQAYIIGTDCIMCGQCFVVCPQDAKQIVDETEKVKVLLQSGAPVYVSLAPSFIANYKGVGIGAMREALRKLGFADVEETAIGASIVKTEYERMVRDENRDVIITSCCHSINLLRSRLCKSWE
;
A
#
# COMPACT_ATOMS: atom_id res chain seq x y z
N LYS A 1 -13.91 8.36 23.08
CA LYS A 1 -15.33 7.96 22.99
C LYS A 1 -15.41 6.53 22.47
N ASN A 2 -16.16 5.67 23.15
CA ASN A 2 -16.16 4.21 22.97
C ASN A 2 -17.05 3.76 21.80
N CYS A 3 -16.77 4.21 20.56
CA CYS A 3 -17.59 3.83 19.41
C CYS A 3 -17.24 2.44 18.82
N TYR A 4 -16.05 1.92 19.09
CA TYR A 4 -15.54 0.59 18.65
C TYR A 4 -15.67 0.30 17.14
N LYS A 5 -15.94 1.29 16.30
CA LYS A 5 -16.16 1.09 14.87
C LYS A 5 -14.93 0.49 14.19
N CYS A 6 -13.73 1.00 14.51
CA CYS A 6 -12.47 0.45 13.98
C CYS A 6 -12.24 -1.02 14.37
N ILE A 7 -12.59 -1.41 15.61
CA ILE A 7 -12.46 -2.81 16.09
C ILE A 7 -13.38 -3.73 15.30
N ARG A 8 -14.65 -3.33 15.10
CA ARG A 8 -15.62 -4.13 14.36
C ARG A 8 -15.25 -4.34 12.91
N HIS A 9 -14.69 -3.31 12.26
CA HIS A 9 -14.34 -3.33 10.83
C HIS A 9 -12.93 -3.85 10.55
N CYS A 10 -12.13 -4.13 11.56
CA CYS A 10 -10.81 -4.71 11.34
C CYS A 10 -10.93 -6.15 10.83
N PRO A 11 -10.48 -6.47 9.60
CA PRO A 11 -10.65 -7.81 9.03
C PRO A 11 -9.83 -8.87 9.78
N VAL A 12 -8.68 -8.50 10.33
CA VAL A 12 -7.75 -9.39 11.05
C VAL A 12 -7.83 -9.23 12.56
N LYS A 13 -8.77 -8.42 13.08
CA LYS A 13 -8.98 -8.19 14.51
C LYS A 13 -7.72 -7.74 15.28
N SER A 14 -6.84 -7.00 14.63
CA SER A 14 -5.59 -6.48 15.19
C SER A 14 -5.77 -5.24 16.08
N ILE A 15 -6.99 -4.81 16.37
CA ILE A 15 -7.26 -3.62 17.20
C ILE A 15 -7.88 -4.06 18.52
N ARG A 16 -7.24 -3.66 19.61
CA ARG A 16 -7.71 -3.90 20.98
C ARG A 16 -8.08 -2.59 21.65
N PHE A 17 -8.78 -2.68 22.76
CA PHE A 17 -9.20 -1.56 23.58
C PHE A 17 -8.69 -1.74 25.01
N SER A 18 -7.94 -0.78 25.49
CA SER A 18 -7.43 -0.73 26.87
C SER A 18 -7.18 0.73 27.25
N GLY A 19 -7.29 1.05 28.53
CA GLY A 19 -7.05 2.42 29.04
C GLY A 19 -7.92 3.48 28.35
N ASN A 20 -9.19 3.19 28.07
CA ASN A 20 -10.12 4.07 27.35
C ASN A 20 -9.70 4.44 25.90
N GLN A 21 -8.78 3.69 25.29
CA GLN A 21 -8.27 3.97 23.95
C GLN A 21 -8.17 2.69 23.12
N ALA A 22 -8.47 2.81 21.82
CA ALA A 22 -8.24 1.76 20.85
C ALA A 22 -6.81 1.84 20.29
N TYR A 23 -6.05 0.77 20.38
CA TYR A 23 -4.69 0.66 19.84
C TYR A 23 -4.56 -0.48 18.86
N ILE A 24 -3.62 -0.35 17.93
CA ILE A 24 -3.34 -1.33 16.88
C ILE A 24 -2.18 -2.23 17.33
N ILE A 25 -2.38 -3.54 17.25
CA ILE A 25 -1.30 -4.52 17.44
C ILE A 25 -0.53 -4.59 16.12
N GLY A 26 0.68 -4.02 16.10
CA GLY A 26 1.49 -3.90 14.89
C GLY A 26 1.81 -5.26 14.25
N THR A 27 2.11 -6.27 15.06
CA THR A 27 2.39 -7.64 14.60
C THR A 27 1.20 -8.30 13.90
N ASP A 28 -0.02 -7.89 14.21
CA ASP A 28 -1.24 -8.48 13.67
C ASP A 28 -1.86 -7.61 12.56
N CYS A 29 -1.44 -6.36 12.44
CA CYS A 29 -1.97 -5.42 11.48
C CYS A 29 -1.45 -5.70 10.07
N ILE A 30 -2.36 -5.81 9.08
CA ILE A 30 -2.02 -5.96 7.66
C ILE A 30 -1.97 -4.62 6.91
N MET A 31 -2.00 -3.50 7.61
CA MET A 31 -1.92 -2.13 7.05
C MET A 31 -2.97 -1.83 5.96
N CYS A 32 -4.17 -2.42 6.04
CA CYS A 32 -5.22 -2.23 5.03
C CYS A 32 -5.91 -0.86 5.07
N GLY A 33 -5.69 -0.03 6.10
CA GLY A 33 -6.28 1.30 6.24
C GLY A 33 -7.76 1.34 6.63
N GLN A 34 -8.45 0.20 6.74
CA GLN A 34 -9.90 0.16 7.01
C GLN A 34 -10.29 0.92 8.28
N CYS A 35 -9.48 0.84 9.34
CA CYS A 35 -9.74 1.54 10.60
C CYS A 35 -9.65 3.07 10.47
N PHE A 36 -8.84 3.56 9.53
CA PHE A 36 -8.74 4.98 9.19
C PHE A 36 -10.02 5.43 8.45
N VAL A 37 -10.40 4.73 7.39
CA VAL A 37 -11.55 5.07 6.53
C VAL A 37 -12.87 5.09 7.31
N VAL A 38 -13.08 4.14 8.23
CA VAL A 38 -14.36 4.03 8.97
C VAL A 38 -14.42 4.88 10.24
N CYS A 39 -13.35 5.58 10.60
CA CYS A 39 -13.29 6.33 11.85
C CYS A 39 -14.13 7.64 11.78
N PRO A 40 -15.27 7.75 12.47
CA PRO A 40 -16.09 8.97 12.43
C PRO A 40 -15.53 10.10 13.30
N GLN A 41 -14.40 9.87 13.95
CA GLN A 41 -13.77 10.80 14.89
C GLN A 41 -12.38 11.22 14.44
N ASP A 42 -11.95 10.82 13.24
CA ASP A 42 -10.60 11.06 12.67
C ASP A 42 -9.47 10.75 13.67
N ALA A 43 -9.72 9.76 14.56
CA ALA A 43 -8.79 9.40 15.64
C ALA A 43 -7.66 8.47 15.16
N LYS A 44 -7.62 8.11 13.88
CA LYS A 44 -6.57 7.31 13.26
C LYS A 44 -5.80 8.18 12.28
N GLN A 45 -4.49 8.08 12.34
CA GLN A 45 -3.60 8.81 11.44
C GLN A 45 -2.79 7.83 10.62
N ILE A 46 -2.46 8.24 9.40
CA ILE A 46 -1.48 7.58 8.55
C ILE A 46 -0.15 8.27 8.78
N VAL A 47 0.94 7.51 8.77
CA VAL A 47 2.29 8.09 8.88
C VAL A 47 2.52 9.01 7.67
N ASP A 48 2.82 10.27 7.94
CA ASP A 48 3.20 11.22 6.91
C ASP A 48 4.72 11.12 6.67
N GLU A 49 5.10 10.75 5.47
CA GLU A 49 6.49 10.62 5.05
C GLU A 49 6.97 11.79 4.17
N THR A 50 6.18 12.86 4.06
CA THR A 50 6.47 14.02 3.21
C THR A 50 7.84 14.64 3.54
N GLU A 51 8.18 14.74 4.82
CA GLU A 51 9.48 15.30 5.23
C GLU A 51 10.65 14.41 4.81
N LYS A 52 10.49 13.08 4.85
CA LYS A 52 11.52 12.16 4.34
C LYS A 52 11.75 12.35 2.85
N VAL A 53 10.68 12.53 2.08
CA VAL A 53 10.77 12.79 0.63
C VAL A 53 11.46 14.12 0.35
N LYS A 54 11.17 15.19 1.10
CA LYS A 54 11.87 16.47 0.97
C LYS A 54 13.36 16.34 1.21
N VAL A 55 13.76 15.60 2.24
CA VAL A 55 15.18 15.33 2.52
C VAL A 55 15.83 14.56 1.37
N LEU A 56 15.16 13.57 0.81
CA LEU A 56 15.65 12.82 -0.36
C LEU A 56 15.84 13.75 -1.57
N LEU A 57 14.87 14.60 -1.87
CA LEU A 57 14.99 15.56 -2.98
C LEU A 57 16.13 16.56 -2.79
N GLN A 58 16.45 16.91 -1.55
CA GLN A 58 17.57 17.82 -1.20
C GLN A 58 18.94 17.13 -1.20
N SER A 59 18.99 15.81 -1.25
CA SER A 59 20.25 15.05 -1.19
C SER A 59 21.15 15.18 -2.42
N GLY A 60 20.64 15.75 -3.52
CA GLY A 60 21.33 15.86 -4.81
C GLY A 60 21.33 14.57 -5.63
N ALA A 61 20.85 13.45 -5.09
CA ALA A 61 20.66 12.22 -5.84
C ALA A 61 19.37 12.27 -6.68
N PRO A 62 19.33 11.62 -7.87
CA PRO A 62 18.10 11.56 -8.66
C PRO A 62 17.05 10.69 -7.96
N VAL A 63 15.88 11.27 -7.67
CA VAL A 63 14.77 10.60 -7.03
C VAL A 63 13.69 10.29 -8.06
N TYR A 64 13.32 9.03 -8.20
CA TYR A 64 12.31 8.56 -9.14
C TYR A 64 11.01 8.23 -8.42
N VAL A 65 9.88 8.38 -9.12
CA VAL A 65 8.55 8.05 -8.59
C VAL A 65 7.98 6.85 -9.34
N SER A 66 7.55 5.83 -8.60
CA SER A 66 6.69 4.78 -9.12
C SER A 66 5.24 5.13 -8.77
N LEU A 67 4.45 5.53 -9.77
CA LEU A 67 3.10 6.03 -9.61
C LEU A 67 2.08 4.89 -9.73
N ALA A 68 1.36 4.61 -8.64
CA ALA A 68 0.30 3.61 -8.65
C ALA A 68 -0.93 4.09 -9.45
N PRO A 69 -1.65 3.19 -10.17
CA PRO A 69 -2.84 3.55 -10.94
C PRO A 69 -3.95 4.21 -10.12
N SER A 70 -3.97 3.97 -8.81
CA SER A 70 -4.93 4.56 -7.87
C SER A 70 -4.86 6.09 -7.75
N PHE A 71 -3.83 6.74 -8.29
CA PHE A 71 -3.75 8.21 -8.29
C PHE A 71 -4.97 8.86 -8.99
N ILE A 72 -5.56 8.20 -9.97
CA ILE A 72 -6.75 8.67 -10.72
C ILE A 72 -7.95 8.90 -9.78
N ALA A 73 -8.04 8.16 -8.68
CA ALA A 73 -9.14 8.31 -7.72
C ALA A 73 -9.13 9.67 -7.03
N ASN A 74 -7.94 10.21 -6.75
CA ASN A 74 -7.76 11.50 -6.08
C ASN A 74 -7.61 12.67 -7.07
N TYR A 75 -7.10 12.40 -8.28
CA TYR A 75 -6.80 13.41 -9.30
C TYR A 75 -7.64 13.19 -10.55
N LYS A 76 -8.97 13.30 -10.40
CA LYS A 76 -9.92 13.08 -11.49
C LYS A 76 -9.63 13.98 -12.69
N GLY A 77 -9.53 13.39 -13.87
CA GLY A 77 -9.25 14.13 -15.11
C GLY A 77 -7.77 14.47 -15.34
N VAL A 78 -6.88 14.13 -14.41
CA VAL A 78 -5.45 14.32 -14.56
C VAL A 78 -4.83 13.08 -15.17
N GLY A 79 -4.33 13.18 -16.40
CA GLY A 79 -3.60 12.10 -17.06
C GLY A 79 -2.17 11.96 -16.54
N ILE A 80 -1.54 10.84 -16.89
CA ILE A 80 -0.15 10.53 -16.49
C ILE A 80 0.85 11.61 -16.92
N GLY A 81 0.67 12.22 -18.11
CA GLY A 81 1.55 13.29 -18.61
C GLY A 81 1.54 14.51 -17.69
N ALA A 82 0.37 14.99 -17.30
CA ALA A 82 0.23 16.14 -16.40
C ALA A 82 0.77 15.82 -15.00
N MET A 83 0.54 14.60 -14.50
CA MET A 83 1.09 14.15 -13.22
C MET A 83 2.63 14.09 -13.26
N ARG A 84 3.20 13.56 -14.34
CA ARG A 84 4.66 13.52 -14.55
C ARG A 84 5.27 14.93 -14.55
N GLU A 85 4.66 15.87 -15.24
CA GLU A 85 5.13 17.27 -15.24
C GLU A 85 5.05 17.90 -13.86
N ALA A 86 3.96 17.68 -13.12
CA ALA A 86 3.79 18.21 -11.78
C ALA A 86 4.88 17.68 -10.83
N LEU A 87 5.14 16.37 -10.87
CA LEU A 87 6.15 15.73 -10.03
C LEU A 87 7.58 16.17 -10.40
N ARG A 88 7.88 16.33 -11.69
CA ARG A 88 9.17 16.91 -12.13
C ARG A 88 9.36 18.34 -11.63
N LYS A 89 8.31 19.17 -11.61
CA LYS A 89 8.35 20.53 -11.02
C LYS A 89 8.59 20.51 -9.51
N LEU A 90 8.23 19.44 -8.82
CA LEU A 90 8.54 19.24 -7.40
C LEU A 90 9.99 18.79 -7.16
N GLY A 91 10.76 18.47 -8.22
CA GLY A 91 12.16 18.09 -8.13
C GLY A 91 12.44 16.60 -8.32
N PHE A 92 11.44 15.79 -8.66
CA PHE A 92 11.68 14.39 -9.01
C PHE A 92 12.34 14.27 -10.39
N ALA A 93 13.28 13.33 -10.53
CA ALA A 93 14.03 13.11 -11.76
C ALA A 93 13.13 12.56 -12.88
N ASP A 94 12.31 11.58 -12.58
CA ASP A 94 11.28 11.07 -13.48
C ASP A 94 10.20 10.28 -12.74
N VAL A 95 9.14 9.93 -13.50
CA VAL A 95 7.95 9.23 -12.99
C VAL A 95 7.59 8.10 -13.94
N GLU A 96 7.47 6.90 -13.39
CA GLU A 96 6.99 5.74 -14.14
C GLU A 96 5.71 5.17 -13.51
N GLU A 97 4.86 4.55 -14.33
CA GLU A 97 3.68 3.87 -13.83
C GLU A 97 4.06 2.49 -13.29
N THR A 98 3.63 2.19 -12.07
CA THR A 98 3.79 0.84 -11.48
C THR A 98 3.16 -0.26 -12.35
N ALA A 99 2.19 0.09 -13.20
CA ALA A 99 1.56 -0.80 -14.16
C ALA A 99 2.56 -1.40 -15.18
N ILE A 100 3.65 -0.69 -15.50
CA ILE A 100 4.72 -1.20 -16.37
C ILE A 100 5.38 -2.41 -15.72
N GLY A 101 5.73 -2.30 -14.43
CA GLY A 101 6.27 -3.41 -13.64
C GLY A 101 5.29 -4.59 -13.57
N ALA A 102 4.00 -4.32 -13.41
CA ALA A 102 2.97 -5.36 -13.43
C ALA A 102 2.91 -6.11 -14.76
N SER A 103 3.12 -5.42 -15.90
CA SER A 103 3.18 -6.04 -17.22
C SER A 103 4.39 -6.97 -17.39
N ILE A 104 5.54 -6.61 -16.80
CA ILE A 104 6.74 -7.47 -16.78
C ILE A 104 6.48 -8.73 -15.96
N VAL A 105 5.94 -8.56 -14.74
CA VAL A 105 5.63 -9.67 -13.83
C VAL A 105 4.56 -10.60 -14.40
N LYS A 106 3.61 -10.08 -15.18
CA LYS A 106 2.60 -10.88 -15.86
C LYS A 106 3.22 -11.99 -16.71
N THR A 107 4.29 -11.71 -17.44
CA THR A 107 4.98 -12.71 -18.27
C THR A 107 5.53 -13.86 -17.44
N GLU A 108 6.06 -13.55 -16.26
CA GLU A 108 6.54 -14.58 -15.34
C GLU A 108 5.38 -15.39 -14.73
N TYR A 109 4.25 -14.76 -14.42
CA TYR A 109 3.06 -15.48 -13.96
C TYR A 109 2.52 -16.41 -15.04
N GLU A 110 2.50 -16.00 -16.31
CA GLU A 110 2.11 -16.86 -17.43
C GLU A 110 3.03 -18.08 -17.58
N ARG A 111 4.34 -17.89 -17.33
CA ARG A 111 5.29 -18.99 -17.30
C ARG A 111 5.02 -19.96 -16.15
N MET A 112 4.77 -19.42 -14.95
CA MET A 112 4.42 -20.22 -13.75
C MET A 112 3.13 -21.02 -13.92
N VAL A 113 2.11 -20.44 -14.58
CA VAL A 113 0.84 -21.14 -14.86
C VAL A 113 1.01 -22.32 -15.81
N ARG A 114 1.98 -22.25 -16.73
CA ARG A 114 2.30 -23.34 -17.65
C ARG A 114 3.16 -24.44 -17.01
N ASP A 115 3.72 -24.19 -15.85
CA ASP A 115 4.51 -25.14 -15.09
C ASP A 115 3.57 -26.07 -14.29
N GLU A 116 3.35 -27.29 -14.81
CA GLU A 116 2.45 -28.30 -14.24
C GLU A 116 2.90 -28.82 -12.86
N ASN A 117 4.09 -28.42 -12.37
CA ASN A 117 4.59 -28.82 -11.06
C ASN A 117 4.02 -27.97 -9.91
N ARG A 118 3.10 -27.05 -10.20
CA ARG A 118 2.53 -26.13 -9.20
C ARG A 118 1.02 -26.32 -9.07
N ASP A 119 0.58 -26.83 -7.93
CA ASP A 119 -0.85 -27.03 -7.64
C ASP A 119 -1.59 -25.72 -7.39
N VAL A 120 -0.92 -24.72 -6.77
CA VAL A 120 -1.52 -23.44 -6.40
C VAL A 120 -0.53 -22.30 -6.62
N ILE A 121 -1.00 -21.22 -7.24
CA ILE A 121 -0.25 -19.98 -7.40
C ILE A 121 -1.07 -18.83 -6.79
N ILE A 122 -0.52 -18.15 -5.79
CA ILE A 122 -1.13 -16.96 -5.18
C ILE A 122 -0.32 -15.74 -5.59
N THR A 123 -0.97 -14.84 -6.33
CA THR A 123 -0.35 -13.59 -6.80
C THR A 123 -0.98 -12.37 -6.14
N SER A 124 -0.20 -11.40 -5.76
CA SER A 124 -0.71 -10.10 -5.31
C SER A 124 0.37 -9.03 -5.32
N CYS A 125 0.02 -7.84 -5.82
CA CYS A 125 0.80 -6.61 -5.64
C CYS A 125 0.38 -5.84 -4.37
N CYS A 126 -0.66 -6.28 -3.67
CA CYS A 126 -1.18 -5.62 -2.46
C CYS A 126 -0.34 -5.99 -1.24
N HIS A 127 0.25 -4.98 -0.57
CA HIS A 127 1.03 -5.17 0.65
C HIS A 127 0.23 -5.87 1.76
N SER A 128 -1.04 -5.52 1.92
CA SER A 128 -1.92 -6.15 2.92
C SER A 128 -2.13 -7.64 2.65
N ILE A 129 -2.27 -8.05 1.40
CA ILE A 129 -2.39 -9.47 1.03
C ILE A 129 -1.07 -10.20 1.29
N ASN A 130 0.09 -9.59 0.97
CA ASN A 130 1.39 -10.17 1.24
C ASN A 130 1.62 -10.38 2.74
N LEU A 131 1.24 -9.41 3.58
CA LEU A 131 1.29 -9.55 5.03
C LEU A 131 0.34 -10.64 5.55
N LEU A 132 -0.87 -10.73 5.00
CA LEU A 132 -1.82 -11.77 5.35
C LEU A 132 -1.28 -13.17 4.98
N ARG A 133 -0.79 -13.32 3.75
CA ARG A 133 -0.18 -14.56 3.26
C ARG A 133 0.96 -15.01 4.16
N SER A 134 1.91 -14.15 4.46
CA SER A 134 3.08 -14.49 5.30
C SER A 134 2.71 -14.94 6.71
N ARG A 135 1.53 -14.59 7.19
CA ARG A 135 1.01 -15.03 8.49
C ARG A 135 0.27 -16.36 8.44
N LEU A 136 -0.51 -16.56 7.38
CA LEU A 136 -1.33 -17.76 7.21
C LEU A 136 -0.50 -18.93 6.66
N CYS A 137 0.50 -18.65 5.83
CA CYS A 137 1.26 -19.65 5.09
C CYS A 137 2.73 -19.75 5.57
N LYS A 138 2.96 -19.70 6.87
CA LYS A 138 4.32 -19.85 7.46
C LYS A 138 5.00 -21.20 7.16
N SER A 139 4.27 -22.16 6.65
CA SER A 139 4.73 -23.53 6.34
C SER A 139 4.87 -23.82 4.84
N TRP A 140 4.79 -22.81 3.97
CA TRP A 140 4.80 -22.98 2.51
C TRP A 140 6.03 -22.28 1.90
N GLU A 141 7.20 -22.57 2.45
CA GLU A 141 8.49 -22.26 1.82
C GLU A 141 8.96 -23.42 0.96
#